data_6aee4e2a6c4fac71f7700cb30de3e02a
#
_entry.id   6aee4e2a6c4fac71f7700cb30de3e02a
#
_cell.length_a   1.000
_cell.length_b   1.000
_cell.length_c   1.000
_cell.angle_alpha   90.00
_cell.angle_beta   90.00
_cell.angle_gamma   90.00
#
_symmetry.space_group_name_H-M   'P 1'
#
loop_
_entity.id
_entity.type
_entity.pdbx_description
1 polymer ?
#
loop_
_entity_poly.entity_id
_entity_poly.type
_entity_poly.pdbx_seq_one_letter_code
_entity_poly.pdbx_strand_id
1 'polypeptide(L)'
;CPNYLTDVIDQDTMIGGLKKAREIFSQPALAKYVDIETVPGPEVQTDAEILDFARRTGNTVYHPIGTCKMGTDPMAVVDPELKLHGLDRLRVVDASVMPLMPSANTNAAVLMIAEKAADMIKAAN
;
A
#
# COMPACT_ATOMS: atom_id res chain seq x y z
N CYS A 1 -11.75 3.87 9.43
CA CYS A 1 -11.19 2.57 9.83
C CYS A 1 -10.52 1.95 8.59
N PRO A 2 -9.23 1.58 8.62
CA PRO A 2 -8.53 1.08 7.44
C PRO A 2 -8.93 -0.34 7.04
N ASN A 3 -9.63 -1.08 7.88
CA ASN A 3 -10.14 -2.44 7.61
C ASN A 3 -9.06 -3.41 7.10
N TYR A 4 -7.87 -3.40 7.68
CA TYR A 4 -6.76 -4.27 7.28
C TYR A 4 -7.17 -5.75 7.27
N LEU A 5 -6.72 -6.48 6.23
CA LEU A 5 -6.93 -7.92 6.05
C LEU A 5 -8.41 -8.35 6.09
N THR A 6 -9.34 -7.49 5.64
CA THR A 6 -10.75 -7.86 5.44
C THR A 6 -11.01 -8.33 4.01
N ASP A 7 -10.27 -7.82 3.03
CA ASP A 7 -10.33 -8.27 1.63
C ASP A 7 -9.52 -9.55 1.44
N VAL A 8 -10.04 -10.48 0.63
CA VAL A 8 -9.37 -11.76 0.35
C VAL A 8 -8.05 -11.57 -0.39
N ILE A 9 -7.96 -10.56 -1.26
CA ILE A 9 -6.72 -10.25 -1.99
C ILE A 9 -5.62 -9.82 -1.03
N ASP A 10 -5.95 -9.02 -0.02
CA ASP A 10 -5.00 -8.61 1.01
C ASP A 10 -4.52 -9.80 1.85
N GLN A 11 -5.44 -10.72 2.19
CA GLN A 11 -5.11 -11.94 2.94
C GLN A 11 -4.17 -12.84 2.13
N ASP A 12 -4.50 -13.13 0.87
CA ASP A 12 -3.69 -13.96 -0.03
C ASP A 12 -2.32 -13.32 -0.28
N THR A 13 -2.27 -12.01 -0.43
CA THR A 13 -1.02 -11.27 -0.63
C THR A 13 -0.12 -11.36 0.61
N MET A 14 -0.68 -11.22 1.80
CA MET A 14 0.06 -11.34 3.06
C MET A 14 0.61 -12.75 3.26
N ILE A 15 -0.22 -13.77 3.04
CA ILE A 15 0.16 -15.18 3.15
C ILE A 15 1.26 -15.50 2.12
N GLY A 16 1.03 -15.12 0.86
CA GLY A 16 1.99 -15.34 -0.23
C GLY A 16 3.31 -14.63 0.00
N GLY A 17 3.27 -13.42 0.53
CA GLY A 17 4.45 -12.63 0.88
C GLY A 17 5.33 -13.31 1.93
N LEU A 18 4.74 -13.82 3.01
CA LEU A 18 5.50 -14.54 4.04
C LEU A 18 6.11 -15.85 3.50
N LYS A 19 5.33 -16.62 2.74
CA LYS A 19 5.84 -17.84 2.09
C LYS A 19 6.99 -17.53 1.13
N LYS A 20 6.88 -16.45 0.36
CA LYS A 20 7.94 -16.01 -0.57
C LYS A 20 9.19 -15.56 0.17
N ALA A 21 9.06 -14.87 1.30
CA ALA A 21 10.19 -14.50 2.14
C ALA A 21 10.94 -15.74 2.64
N ARG A 22 10.23 -16.74 3.16
CA ARG A 22 10.82 -18.02 3.58
C ARG A 22 11.55 -18.74 2.44
N GLU A 23 10.94 -18.78 1.24
CA GLU A 23 11.57 -19.33 0.04
C GLU A 23 12.90 -18.61 -0.28
N ILE A 24 12.92 -17.27 -0.21
CA ILE A 24 14.12 -16.48 -0.47
C ILE A 24 15.21 -16.79 0.57
N PHE A 25 14.87 -16.80 1.86
CA PHE A 25 15.83 -17.06 2.93
C PHE A 25 16.32 -18.51 2.94
N SER A 26 15.59 -19.46 2.38
CA SER A 26 16.02 -20.86 2.24
C SER A 26 16.98 -21.10 1.08
N GLN A 27 17.22 -20.11 0.20
CA GLN A 27 18.14 -20.27 -0.92
C GLN A 27 19.58 -20.43 -0.45
N PRO A 28 20.42 -21.26 -1.11
CA PRO A 28 21.78 -21.57 -0.66
C PRO A 28 22.67 -20.34 -0.39
N ALA A 29 22.44 -19.24 -1.11
CA ALA A 29 23.19 -17.99 -0.92
C ALA A 29 22.90 -17.35 0.44
N LEU A 30 21.68 -17.45 0.94
CA LEU A 30 21.22 -16.84 2.20
C LEU A 30 21.15 -17.84 3.36
N ALA A 31 20.75 -19.08 3.11
CA ALA A 31 20.52 -20.10 4.14
C ALA A 31 21.70 -20.29 5.10
N LYS A 32 22.92 -20.11 4.62
CA LYS A 32 24.16 -20.21 5.46
C LYS A 32 24.29 -19.10 6.51
N TYR A 33 23.50 -18.04 6.41
CA TYR A 33 23.47 -16.92 7.37
C TYR A 33 22.24 -16.93 8.27
N VAL A 34 21.31 -17.86 8.03
CA VAL A 34 20.06 -18.00 8.80
C VAL A 34 20.25 -19.13 9.80
N ASP A 35 20.19 -18.81 11.07
CA ASP A 35 20.22 -19.79 12.15
C ASP A 35 18.81 -20.31 12.45
N ILE A 36 17.89 -19.39 12.77
CA ILE A 36 16.50 -19.71 13.08
C ILE A 36 15.56 -18.59 12.65
N GLU A 37 14.35 -18.93 12.23
CA GLU A 37 13.25 -17.98 12.07
C GLU A 37 12.66 -17.67 13.45
N THR A 38 12.78 -16.42 13.89
CA THR A 38 12.27 -15.99 15.19
C THR A 38 10.85 -15.43 15.13
N VAL A 39 10.45 -14.87 13.98
CA VAL A 39 9.14 -14.24 13.76
C VAL A 39 8.69 -14.51 12.32
N PRO A 40 7.53 -15.12 12.11
CA PRO A 40 6.55 -15.61 13.09
C PRO A 40 7.01 -16.83 13.89
N GLY A 41 8.04 -17.54 13.49
CA GLY A 41 8.55 -18.76 14.10
C GLY A 41 8.11 -20.03 13.36
N PRO A 42 8.83 -21.13 13.59
CA PRO A 42 8.63 -22.40 12.86
C PRO A 42 7.27 -23.08 13.13
N GLU A 43 6.55 -22.65 14.16
CA GLU A 43 5.22 -23.16 14.51
C GLU A 43 4.08 -22.59 13.64
N VAL A 44 4.32 -21.49 12.93
CA VAL A 44 3.33 -20.83 12.06
C VAL A 44 3.52 -21.30 10.63
N GLN A 45 2.79 -22.33 10.21
CA GLN A 45 3.01 -23.00 8.91
C GLN A 45 1.82 -22.90 7.96
N THR A 46 0.59 -23.06 8.47
CA THR A 46 -0.62 -23.06 7.64
C THR A 46 -1.05 -21.64 7.27
N ASP A 47 -1.81 -21.49 6.20
CA ASP A 47 -2.36 -20.23 5.74
C ASP A 47 -3.20 -19.55 6.83
N ALA A 48 -3.97 -20.33 7.57
CA ALA A 48 -4.77 -19.85 8.69
C ALA A 48 -3.90 -19.30 9.83
N GLU A 49 -2.82 -19.98 10.19
CA GLU A 49 -1.89 -19.54 11.22
C GLU A 49 -1.11 -18.29 10.79
N ILE A 50 -0.68 -18.22 9.53
CA ILE A 50 -0.03 -17.03 8.96
C ILE A 50 -0.96 -15.84 9.00
N LEU A 51 -2.22 -16.01 8.60
CA LEU A 51 -3.21 -14.93 8.61
C LEU A 51 -3.55 -14.49 10.04
N ASP A 52 -3.71 -15.44 10.98
CA ASP A 52 -3.94 -15.11 12.39
C ASP A 52 -2.75 -14.37 13.00
N PHE A 53 -1.54 -14.82 12.72
CA PHE A 53 -0.31 -14.11 13.11
C PHE A 53 -0.31 -12.67 12.57
N ALA A 54 -0.55 -12.49 11.27
CA ALA A 54 -0.58 -11.17 10.64
C ALA A 54 -1.64 -10.25 11.27
N ARG A 55 -2.82 -10.77 11.60
CA ARG A 55 -3.89 -9.99 12.26
C ARG A 55 -3.52 -9.55 13.67
N ARG A 56 -2.80 -10.37 14.40
CA ARG A 56 -2.40 -10.05 15.79
C ARG A 56 -1.18 -9.16 15.90
N THR A 57 -0.25 -9.25 14.95
CA THR A 57 1.06 -8.60 15.04
C THR A 57 1.33 -7.58 13.95
N GLY A 58 0.52 -7.60 12.88
CA GLY A 58 0.68 -6.69 11.75
C GLY A 58 0.59 -5.23 12.17
N ASN A 59 1.40 -4.39 11.53
CA ASN A 59 1.42 -2.96 11.77
C ASN A 59 1.52 -2.21 10.44
N THR A 60 1.15 -0.94 10.47
CA THR A 60 1.31 -0.07 9.31
C THR A 60 2.79 0.25 9.05
N VAL A 61 3.16 0.36 7.78
CA VAL A 61 4.47 0.91 7.37
C VAL A 61 4.41 2.41 7.07
N TYR A 62 3.34 3.07 7.53
CA TYR A 62 3.15 4.53 7.46
C TYR A 62 3.11 5.09 6.02
N HIS A 63 2.56 4.34 5.09
CA HIS A 63 2.34 4.76 3.70
C HIS A 63 0.84 4.80 3.33
N PRO A 64 0.01 5.60 4.04
CA PRO A 64 -1.43 5.67 3.75
C PRO A 64 -1.66 6.37 2.41
N ILE A 65 -2.66 5.85 1.66
CA ILE A 65 -3.14 6.42 0.41
C ILE A 65 -4.67 6.41 0.37
N GLY A 66 -5.26 7.04 -0.65
CA GLY A 66 -6.62 6.77 -1.09
C GLY A 66 -7.74 7.48 -0.34
N THR A 67 -7.46 8.22 0.73
CA THR A 67 -8.51 8.92 1.51
C THR A 67 -9.16 10.08 0.75
N CYS A 68 -8.50 10.61 -0.28
CA CYS A 68 -9.04 11.59 -1.23
C CYS A 68 -8.88 11.08 -2.67
N LYS A 69 -9.19 9.78 -2.92
CA LYS A 69 -8.89 9.14 -4.19
C LYS A 69 -9.38 9.93 -5.40
N MET A 70 -8.54 9.99 -6.43
CA MET A 70 -8.93 10.56 -7.72
C MET A 70 -9.81 9.58 -8.50
N GLY A 71 -10.71 10.12 -9.31
CA GLY A 71 -11.55 9.32 -10.17
C GLY A 71 -12.75 10.07 -10.71
N THR A 72 -13.57 9.34 -11.46
CA THR A 72 -14.83 9.82 -12.05
C THR A 72 -16.04 9.11 -11.44
N ASP A 73 -15.81 8.15 -10.55
CA ASP A 73 -16.89 7.42 -9.85
C ASP A 73 -17.47 8.22 -8.67
N PRO A 74 -18.66 7.88 -8.18
CA PRO A 74 -19.32 8.62 -7.10
C PRO A 74 -18.56 8.66 -5.76
N MET A 75 -17.57 7.80 -5.57
CA MET A 75 -16.74 7.76 -4.37
C MET A 75 -15.43 8.52 -4.53
N ALA A 76 -15.13 9.06 -5.72
CA ALA A 76 -13.97 9.89 -5.94
C ALA A 76 -14.13 11.24 -5.23
N VAL A 77 -13.06 11.69 -4.58
CA VAL A 77 -13.02 12.97 -3.86
C VAL A 77 -12.50 14.07 -4.77
N VAL A 78 -11.54 13.75 -5.64
CA VAL A 78 -11.00 14.67 -6.64
C VAL A 78 -11.11 14.06 -8.04
N ASP A 79 -11.16 14.93 -9.06
CA ASP A 79 -11.10 14.55 -10.45
C ASP A 79 -9.68 14.16 -10.90
N PRO A 80 -9.47 13.68 -12.16
CA PRO A 80 -8.14 13.37 -12.67
C PRO A 80 -7.17 14.58 -12.76
N GLU A 81 -7.69 15.80 -12.64
CA GLU A 81 -6.91 17.04 -12.53
C GLU A 81 -6.67 17.46 -11.09
N LEU A 82 -6.99 16.59 -10.12
CA LEU A 82 -6.84 16.77 -8.68
C LEU A 82 -7.73 17.87 -8.08
N LYS A 83 -8.77 18.32 -8.82
CA LYS A 83 -9.74 19.29 -8.34
C LYS A 83 -10.78 18.59 -7.48
N LEU A 84 -11.13 19.19 -6.34
CA LEU A 84 -12.15 18.65 -5.44
C LEU A 84 -13.54 18.69 -6.12
N HIS A 85 -14.26 17.55 -6.09
CA HIS A 85 -15.62 17.51 -6.58
C HIS A 85 -16.54 18.40 -5.72
N GLY A 86 -17.32 19.25 -6.34
CA GLY A 86 -18.30 20.11 -5.69
C GLY A 86 -17.77 21.42 -5.08
N LEU A 87 -16.47 21.68 -5.16
CA LEU A 87 -15.88 22.95 -4.74
C LEU A 87 -14.90 23.48 -5.79
N ASP A 88 -15.04 24.77 -6.11
CA ASP A 88 -14.17 25.42 -7.07
C ASP A 88 -12.84 25.87 -6.42
N ARG A 89 -11.80 25.91 -7.23
CA ARG A 89 -10.47 26.44 -6.88
C ARG A 89 -9.75 25.73 -5.74
N LEU A 90 -10.12 24.47 -5.47
CA LEU A 90 -9.48 23.65 -4.45
C LEU A 90 -8.95 22.35 -5.10
N ARG A 91 -7.73 21.98 -4.75
CA ARG A 91 -7.12 20.71 -5.15
C ARG A 91 -6.56 19.99 -3.92
N VAL A 92 -6.45 18.66 -4.03
CA VAL A 92 -5.68 17.83 -3.11
C VAL A 92 -4.48 17.27 -3.88
N VAL A 93 -3.27 17.42 -3.33
CA VAL A 93 -2.02 17.07 -4.03
C VAL A 93 -1.07 16.36 -3.06
N ASP A 94 -1.38 15.12 -2.74
CA ASP A 94 -0.57 14.26 -1.90
C ASP A 94 -0.91 12.77 -2.15
N ALA A 95 -0.36 11.87 -1.34
CA ALA A 95 -0.60 10.42 -1.47
C ALA A 95 -2.08 10.03 -1.36
N SER A 96 -2.91 10.84 -0.70
CA SER A 96 -4.33 10.52 -0.51
C SER A 96 -5.12 10.45 -1.82
N VAL A 97 -4.63 11.07 -2.90
CA VAL A 97 -5.29 11.04 -4.20
C VAL A 97 -5.08 9.74 -4.97
N MET A 98 -4.14 8.90 -4.57
CA MET A 98 -3.87 7.62 -5.25
C MET A 98 -5.06 6.68 -5.11
N PRO A 99 -5.64 6.16 -6.21
CA PRO A 99 -6.77 5.24 -6.13
C PRO A 99 -6.37 3.81 -5.75
N LEU A 100 -5.11 3.44 -6.03
CA LEU A 100 -4.52 2.13 -5.76
C LEU A 100 -3.10 2.27 -5.21
N MET A 101 -2.70 1.32 -4.37
CA MET A 101 -1.35 1.25 -3.83
C MET A 101 -0.35 0.93 -4.96
N PRO A 102 0.71 1.72 -5.14
CA PRO A 102 1.78 1.37 -6.07
C PRO A 102 2.56 0.16 -5.56
N SER A 103 3.20 -0.57 -6.47
CA SER A 103 3.98 -1.78 -6.15
C SER A 103 5.33 -1.54 -5.47
N ALA A 104 5.64 -0.26 -5.15
CA ALA A 104 6.88 0.16 -4.52
C ALA A 104 6.60 1.24 -3.47
N ASN A 105 7.67 1.75 -2.83
CA ASN A 105 7.56 2.87 -1.89
C ASN A 105 6.83 4.06 -2.53
N THR A 106 5.91 4.67 -1.79
CA THR A 106 5.01 5.72 -2.29
C THR A 106 5.70 7.04 -2.63
N ASN A 107 6.92 7.28 -2.14
CA ASN A 107 7.59 8.59 -2.25
C ASN A 107 7.79 9.04 -3.71
N ALA A 108 8.24 8.14 -4.59
CA ALA A 108 8.44 8.49 -6.01
C ALA A 108 7.12 8.87 -6.69
N ALA A 109 6.03 8.14 -6.38
CA ALA A 109 4.70 8.46 -6.89
C ALA A 109 4.19 9.81 -6.36
N VAL A 110 4.44 10.13 -5.07
CA VAL A 110 4.08 11.44 -4.48
C VAL A 110 4.81 12.58 -5.16
N LEU A 111 6.11 12.45 -5.40
CA LEU A 111 6.89 13.46 -6.13
C LEU A 111 6.34 13.67 -7.55
N MET A 112 6.03 12.59 -8.27
CA MET A 112 5.43 12.67 -9.61
C MET A 112 4.07 13.39 -9.58
N ILE A 113 3.20 13.06 -8.61
CA ILE A 113 1.90 13.72 -8.44
C ILE A 113 2.10 15.22 -8.18
N ALA A 114 3.04 15.59 -7.31
CA ALA A 114 3.31 16.99 -6.98
C ALA A 114 3.81 17.79 -8.20
N GLU A 115 4.77 17.26 -8.95
CA GLU A 115 5.28 17.89 -10.19
C GLU A 115 4.17 18.05 -11.23
N LYS A 116 3.40 17.00 -11.46
CA LYS A 116 2.27 17.04 -12.42
C LYS A 116 1.22 18.06 -12.00
N ALA A 117 0.89 18.12 -10.70
CA ALA A 117 -0.06 19.09 -10.17
C ALA A 117 0.44 20.54 -10.31
N ALA A 118 1.74 20.77 -10.09
CA ALA A 118 2.34 22.09 -10.29
C ALA A 118 2.16 22.58 -11.74
N ASP A 119 2.34 21.70 -12.72
CA ASP A 119 2.13 22.03 -14.14
C ASP A 119 0.65 22.31 -14.44
N MET A 120 -0.27 21.49 -13.90
CA MET A 120 -1.72 21.71 -14.03
C MET A 120 -2.17 23.04 -13.43
N ILE A 121 -1.58 23.46 -12.29
CA ILE A 121 -1.88 24.73 -11.62
C ILE A 121 -1.36 25.91 -12.46
N LYS A 122 -0.15 25.81 -12.96
CA LYS A 122 0.44 26.85 -13.84
C LYS A 122 -0.36 27.05 -15.13
N ALA A 123 -0.83 25.94 -15.72
CA ALA A 123 -1.61 25.99 -16.97
C ALA A 123 -3.05 26.52 -16.77
N ALA A 124 -3.56 26.55 -15.55
CA ALA A 124 -4.89 27.01 -15.22
C ALA A 124 -4.98 28.51 -14.84
N ASN A 125 -3.82 29.18 -14.72
CA ASN A 125 -3.67 30.62 -14.46
C ASN A 125 -3.27 31.36 -15.72
#